data_2d8008e8ce7156feadaafac013062cdf
#
_entry.id   2d8008e8ce7156feadaafac013062cdf
#
_cell.length_a   1.000
_cell.length_b   1.000
_cell.length_c   1.000
_cell.angle_alpha   90.00
_cell.angle_beta   90.00
_cell.angle_gamma   90.00
#
_symmetry.space_group_name_H-M   'P 1'
#
loop_
_entity.id
_entity.type
_entity.pdbx_description
1 polymer ?
#
loop_
_entity_poly.entity_id
_entity_poly.type
_entity_poly.pdbx_seq_one_letter_code
_entity_poly.pdbx_strand_id
1 'polypeptide(L)'
;MTSRVASDVVRAFESAAGYDHHARVQRIIARNLAREILALPLPPRPRVLEIGCGTGFLTEALRNGGLDGEWLITDVAPAMVARARARIGEHARYAVLDGEHGTPEGGPFDLVCASLATQWFTDEPAALGRWREWLSPQGHVMVATLGPGTFAEWREAHRKEGLTPGTLSFTSPAALAAITPAEPLRVQTVRERHADGAAFLRALRGIGAHTAIGQHRPLSPGALRRVLRHFEALGSVASYEVMTCHLTHASGSA
;
A
#
# COMPACT_ATOMS: atom_id res chain seq x y z
N MET A 1 -0.72 -18.51 11.81
CA MET A 1 0.58 -18.84 11.16
C MET A 1 0.79 -17.84 10.04
N THR A 2 1.75 -16.93 10.19
CA THR A 2 2.07 -15.91 9.16
C THR A 2 2.55 -16.62 7.89
N SER A 3 2.02 -16.24 6.73
CA SER A 3 2.43 -16.85 5.45
C SER A 3 3.93 -16.59 5.21
N ARG A 4 4.59 -17.45 4.42
CA ARG A 4 6.02 -17.27 4.05
C ARG A 4 6.27 -15.94 3.36
N VAL A 5 5.29 -15.46 2.59
CA VAL A 5 5.32 -14.16 1.92
C VAL A 5 5.30 -13.03 2.94
N ALA A 6 4.44 -13.09 3.96
CA ALA A 6 4.40 -12.08 5.02
C ALA A 6 5.72 -12.00 5.79
N SER A 7 6.41 -13.14 6.04
CA SER A 7 7.71 -13.16 6.73
C SER A 7 8.83 -12.50 5.92
N ASP A 8 8.83 -12.67 4.59
CA ASP A 8 9.84 -12.04 3.70
C ASP A 8 9.59 -10.54 3.56
N VAL A 9 8.32 -10.15 3.50
CA VAL A 9 7.87 -8.74 3.48
C VAL A 9 8.27 -8.03 4.77
N VAL A 10 7.98 -8.62 5.93
CA VAL A 10 8.37 -8.08 7.25
C VAL A 10 9.88 -7.83 7.31
N ARG A 11 10.70 -8.82 6.95
CA ARG A 11 12.17 -8.68 6.96
C ARG A 11 12.66 -7.55 6.02
N ALA A 12 12.07 -7.40 4.85
CA ALA A 12 12.43 -6.35 3.90
C ALA A 12 12.15 -4.96 4.48
N PHE A 13 11.00 -4.77 5.13
CA PHE A 13 10.64 -3.50 5.76
C PHE A 13 11.45 -3.21 7.03
N GLU A 14 11.77 -4.22 7.84
CA GLU A 14 12.63 -4.06 9.02
C GLU A 14 14.04 -3.57 8.66
N SER A 15 14.59 -4.05 7.53
CA SER A 15 15.91 -3.65 7.05
C SER A 15 15.97 -2.27 6.38
N ALA A 16 14.82 -1.66 6.07
CA ALA A 16 14.73 -0.38 5.34
C ALA A 16 14.99 0.84 6.26
N ALA A 17 16.24 1.01 6.71
CA ALA A 17 16.63 2.12 7.59
C ALA A 17 16.42 3.51 6.93
N GLY A 18 16.50 3.61 5.61
CA GLY A 18 16.30 4.83 4.83
C GLY A 18 14.90 4.96 4.22
N TYR A 19 13.89 4.25 4.72
CA TYR A 19 12.55 4.19 4.14
C TYR A 19 11.99 5.58 3.79
N ASP A 20 11.96 6.48 4.74
CA ASP A 20 11.36 7.82 4.57
C ASP A 20 12.05 8.67 3.51
N HIS A 21 13.36 8.48 3.31
CA HIS A 21 14.12 9.19 2.29
C HIS A 21 13.71 8.76 0.87
N HIS A 22 13.38 7.49 0.70
CA HIS A 22 13.00 6.90 -0.59
C HIS A 22 11.48 6.82 -0.82
N ALA A 23 10.66 7.06 0.21
CA ALA A 23 9.21 6.88 0.18
C ALA A 23 8.43 8.11 -0.34
N ARG A 24 8.95 8.77 -1.40
CA ARG A 24 8.31 9.97 -1.98
C ARG A 24 6.92 9.65 -2.55
N VAL A 25 6.81 8.58 -3.33
CA VAL A 25 5.56 8.14 -3.95
C VAL A 25 4.55 7.73 -2.88
N GLN A 26 4.98 6.97 -1.86
CA GLN A 26 4.14 6.55 -0.74
C GLN A 26 3.53 7.75 -0.02
N ARG A 27 4.33 8.80 0.20
CA ARG A 27 3.85 10.04 0.83
C ARG A 27 2.85 10.80 -0.03
N ILE A 28 3.04 10.82 -1.35
CA ILE A 28 2.10 11.43 -2.29
C ILE A 28 0.77 10.68 -2.27
N ILE A 29 0.81 9.35 -2.35
CA ILE A 29 -0.38 8.50 -2.35
C ILE A 29 -1.14 8.62 -1.03
N ALA A 30 -0.45 8.56 0.11
CA ALA A 30 -1.04 8.75 1.43
C ALA A 30 -1.76 10.10 1.56
N ARG A 31 -1.14 11.20 1.08
CA ARG A 31 -1.77 12.53 1.07
C ARG A 31 -2.99 12.61 0.15
N ASN A 32 -2.95 11.93 -1.01
CA ASN A 32 -4.09 11.89 -1.92
C ASN A 32 -5.25 11.13 -1.27
N LEU A 33 -4.99 9.95 -0.73
CA LEU A 33 -5.99 9.16 -0.01
C LEU A 33 -6.55 9.93 1.20
N ALA A 34 -5.70 10.63 1.97
CA ALA A 34 -6.14 11.43 3.10
C ALA A 34 -7.14 12.53 2.69
N ARG A 35 -6.91 13.23 1.54
CA ARG A 35 -7.87 14.24 1.05
C ARG A 35 -9.23 13.62 0.70
N GLU A 36 -9.25 12.42 0.15
CA GLU A 36 -10.49 11.70 -0.16
C GLU A 36 -11.22 11.29 1.12
N ILE A 37 -10.50 10.76 2.11
CA ILE A 37 -11.05 10.38 3.42
C ILE A 37 -11.63 11.59 4.16
N LEU A 38 -10.93 12.73 4.14
CA LEU A 38 -11.39 13.98 4.80
C LEU A 38 -12.66 14.57 4.18
N ALA A 39 -13.03 14.15 2.98
CA ALA A 39 -14.30 14.54 2.34
C ALA A 39 -15.47 13.61 2.69
N LEU A 40 -15.23 12.51 3.40
CA LEU A 40 -16.28 11.58 3.82
C LEU A 40 -17.11 12.16 4.96
N PRO A 41 -18.39 11.80 5.09
CA PRO A 41 -19.26 12.20 6.17
C PRO A 41 -18.98 11.39 7.46
N LEU A 42 -17.77 11.52 7.98
CA LEU A 42 -17.37 10.88 9.23
C LEU A 42 -17.94 11.61 10.44
N PRO A 43 -18.21 10.90 11.56
CA PRO A 43 -18.59 11.56 12.80
C PRO A 43 -17.46 12.47 13.32
N PRO A 44 -17.74 13.44 14.22
CA PRO A 44 -16.74 14.41 14.70
C PRO A 44 -15.51 13.76 15.36
N ARG A 45 -15.66 12.60 15.98
CA ARG A 45 -14.58 11.80 16.58
C ARG A 45 -14.72 10.34 16.15
N PRO A 46 -14.31 10.02 14.89
CA PRO A 46 -14.45 8.67 14.37
C PRO A 46 -13.49 7.70 15.06
N ARG A 47 -13.93 6.44 15.12
CA ARG A 47 -13.05 5.32 15.46
C ARG A 47 -12.35 4.85 14.19
N VAL A 48 -11.05 5.04 14.13
CA VAL A 48 -10.23 4.81 12.95
C VAL A 48 -9.31 3.62 13.15
N LEU A 49 -9.33 2.68 12.20
CA LEU A 49 -8.37 1.61 12.08
C LEU A 49 -7.50 1.84 10.85
N GLU A 50 -6.19 1.97 11.04
CA GLU A 50 -5.23 1.97 9.92
C GLU A 50 -4.52 0.62 9.84
N ILE A 51 -4.57 -0.01 8.67
CA ILE A 51 -3.91 -1.28 8.36
C ILE A 51 -2.65 -1.01 7.52
N GLY A 52 -1.51 -1.55 7.94
CA GLY A 52 -0.24 -1.38 7.25
C GLY A 52 0.23 0.08 7.30
N CYS A 53 0.32 0.64 8.48
CA CYS A 53 0.65 2.05 8.70
C CYS A 53 2.06 2.45 8.20
N GLY A 54 2.97 1.49 8.01
CA GLY A 54 4.35 1.77 7.69
C GLY A 54 4.96 2.73 8.71
N THR A 55 5.54 3.83 8.22
CA THR A 55 6.09 4.88 9.10
C THR A 55 5.08 5.97 9.48
N GLY A 56 3.76 5.80 9.17
CA GLY A 56 2.68 6.67 9.64
C GLY A 56 2.33 7.83 8.70
N PHE A 57 2.62 7.76 7.39
CA PHE A 57 2.33 8.85 6.46
C PHE A 57 0.85 9.16 6.28
N LEU A 58 -0.02 8.14 6.26
CA LEU A 58 -1.45 8.34 6.10
C LEU A 58 -2.04 8.94 7.38
N THR A 59 -1.75 8.35 8.56
CA THR A 59 -2.16 8.93 9.85
C THR A 59 -1.71 10.39 9.98
N GLU A 60 -0.43 10.69 9.68
CA GLU A 60 0.10 12.06 9.73
C GLU A 60 -0.70 13.01 8.82
N ALA A 61 -1.00 12.58 7.59
CA ALA A 61 -1.74 13.38 6.64
C ALA A 61 -3.20 13.63 7.08
N LEU A 62 -3.87 12.62 7.64
CA LEU A 62 -5.23 12.73 8.15
C LEU A 62 -5.30 13.66 9.37
N ARG A 63 -4.40 13.50 10.33
CA ARG A 63 -4.35 14.36 11.53
C ARG A 63 -4.02 15.81 11.18
N ASN A 64 -3.06 16.04 10.28
CA ASN A 64 -2.74 17.38 9.78
C ASN A 64 -3.90 18.00 9.00
N GLY A 65 -4.78 17.18 8.42
CA GLY A 65 -6.04 17.59 7.80
C GLY A 65 -7.20 17.85 8.78
N GLY A 66 -6.97 17.67 10.09
CA GLY A 66 -7.94 17.96 11.13
C GLY A 66 -8.80 16.77 11.56
N LEU A 67 -8.47 15.54 11.15
CA LEU A 67 -9.19 14.34 11.62
C LEU A 67 -8.80 14.03 13.07
N ASP A 68 -9.65 14.43 14.01
CA ASP A 68 -9.55 14.04 15.42
C ASP A 68 -10.43 12.83 15.69
N GLY A 69 -9.88 11.77 16.31
CA GLY A 69 -10.60 10.52 16.51
C GLY A 69 -9.89 9.55 17.45
N GLU A 70 -10.50 8.38 17.62
CA GLU A 70 -9.93 7.26 18.35
C GLU A 70 -9.19 6.35 17.37
N TRP A 71 -7.87 6.27 17.52
CA TRP A 71 -7.01 5.60 16.54
C TRP A 71 -6.51 4.25 17.03
N LEU A 72 -6.65 3.22 16.17
CA LEU A 72 -5.89 1.98 16.23
C LEU A 72 -5.00 1.91 14.98
N ILE A 73 -3.71 2.06 15.17
CA ILE A 73 -2.70 2.11 14.10
C ILE A 73 -1.97 0.78 14.08
N THR A 74 -1.98 0.07 12.97
CA THR A 74 -1.47 -1.30 12.90
C THR A 74 -0.56 -1.54 11.70
N ASP A 75 0.38 -2.47 11.89
CA ASP A 75 1.23 -3.01 10.83
C ASP A 75 1.60 -4.46 11.17
N VAL A 76 1.89 -5.28 10.18
CA VAL A 76 2.38 -6.65 10.40
C VAL A 76 3.82 -6.65 10.91
N ALA A 77 4.61 -5.61 10.61
CA ALA A 77 5.99 -5.44 11.03
C ALA A 77 6.08 -4.62 12.34
N PRO A 78 6.55 -5.20 13.46
CA PRO A 78 6.70 -4.47 14.73
C PRO A 78 7.57 -3.22 14.63
N ALA A 79 8.61 -3.24 13.79
CA ALA A 79 9.48 -2.10 13.55
C ALA A 79 8.74 -0.92 12.89
N MET A 80 7.76 -1.18 12.01
CA MET A 80 6.93 -0.13 11.41
C MET A 80 5.97 0.47 12.44
N VAL A 81 5.35 -0.35 13.28
CA VAL A 81 4.53 0.13 14.41
C VAL A 81 5.34 1.07 15.31
N ALA A 82 6.57 0.69 15.65
CA ALA A 82 7.44 1.54 16.47
C ALA A 82 7.80 2.87 15.78
N ARG A 83 8.07 2.86 14.47
CA ARG A 83 8.34 4.08 13.69
C ARG A 83 7.11 4.98 13.57
N ALA A 84 5.93 4.40 13.34
CA ALA A 84 4.67 5.14 13.33
C ALA A 84 4.41 5.80 14.69
N ARG A 85 4.61 5.07 15.80
CA ARG A 85 4.49 5.62 17.16
C ARG A 85 5.46 6.79 17.40
N ALA A 86 6.71 6.66 16.97
CA ALA A 86 7.70 7.73 17.09
C ALA A 86 7.31 9.00 16.30
N ARG A 87 6.63 8.86 15.16
CA ARG A 87 6.16 9.98 14.34
C ARG A 87 4.88 10.61 14.87
N ILE A 88 3.91 9.79 15.23
CA ILE A 88 2.53 10.22 15.54
C ILE A 88 2.37 10.58 17.04
N GLY A 89 3.15 9.95 17.92
CA GLY A 89 3.07 10.13 19.38
C GLY A 89 2.12 9.15 20.07
N GLU A 90 1.90 9.37 21.37
CA GLU A 90 1.18 8.43 22.24
C GLU A 90 -0.36 8.62 22.24
N HIS A 91 -0.90 9.50 21.39
CA HIS A 91 -2.34 9.78 21.32
C HIS A 91 -3.13 8.77 20.46
N ALA A 92 -2.56 7.59 20.22
CA ALA A 92 -3.17 6.51 19.48
C ALA A 92 -2.85 5.17 20.15
N ARG A 93 -3.68 4.16 19.89
CA ARG A 93 -3.38 2.76 20.20
C ARG A 93 -2.59 2.18 19.04
N TYR A 94 -1.60 1.33 19.36
CA TYR A 94 -0.75 0.68 18.38
C TYR A 94 -0.76 -0.83 18.59
N ALA A 95 -0.87 -1.60 17.50
CA ALA A 95 -0.81 -3.05 17.58
C ALA A 95 -0.11 -3.66 16.37
N VAL A 96 0.51 -4.80 16.56
CA VAL A 96 0.96 -5.66 15.46
C VAL A 96 -0.24 -6.46 14.97
N LEU A 97 -0.60 -6.31 13.70
CA LEU A 97 -1.77 -6.97 13.11
C LEU A 97 -1.48 -7.39 11.68
N ASP A 98 -1.75 -8.64 11.37
CA ASP A 98 -1.87 -9.12 9.99
C ASP A 98 -3.23 -8.67 9.43
N GLY A 99 -3.21 -7.67 8.55
CA GLY A 99 -4.43 -7.10 7.96
C GLY A 99 -5.16 -8.07 7.04
N GLU A 100 -4.46 -9.09 6.52
CA GLU A 100 -5.07 -10.09 5.66
C GLU A 100 -5.81 -11.19 6.45
N HIS A 101 -5.27 -11.63 7.59
CA HIS A 101 -5.79 -12.82 8.29
C HIS A 101 -6.18 -12.54 9.74
N GLY A 102 -5.73 -11.44 10.31
CA GLY A 102 -6.01 -11.08 11.69
C GLY A 102 -7.39 -10.43 11.87
N THR A 103 -7.77 -10.27 13.14
CA THR A 103 -8.97 -9.54 13.55
C THR A 103 -8.57 -8.41 14.50
N PRO A 104 -8.92 -7.16 14.20
CA PRO A 104 -8.59 -6.03 15.06
C PRO A 104 -9.43 -6.06 16.35
N GLU A 105 -8.83 -5.58 17.44
CA GLU A 105 -9.57 -5.34 18.67
C GLU A 105 -10.25 -3.97 18.67
N GLY A 106 -11.41 -3.88 19.27
CA GLY A 106 -12.03 -2.60 19.60
C GLY A 106 -12.94 -1.98 18.53
N GLY A 107 -13.45 -2.75 17.56
CA GLY A 107 -14.51 -2.29 16.64
C GLY A 107 -15.87 -2.08 17.34
N PRO A 108 -16.92 -1.68 16.60
CA PRO A 108 -16.88 -1.35 15.19
C PRO A 108 -16.16 -0.03 14.92
N PHE A 109 -15.67 0.15 13.66
CA PHE A 109 -14.92 1.31 13.22
C PHE A 109 -15.74 2.16 12.24
N ASP A 110 -15.60 3.48 12.33
CA ASP A 110 -16.21 4.42 11.37
C ASP A 110 -15.35 4.57 10.12
N LEU A 111 -14.05 4.30 10.25
CA LEU A 111 -13.11 4.28 9.14
C LEU A 111 -12.11 3.13 9.30
N VAL A 112 -11.99 2.29 8.28
CA VAL A 112 -10.87 1.37 8.09
C VAL A 112 -10.09 1.87 6.87
N CYS A 113 -8.80 2.14 7.01
CA CYS A 113 -8.01 2.67 5.91
C CYS A 113 -6.64 2.00 5.78
N ALA A 114 -6.12 2.00 4.54
CA ALA A 114 -4.80 1.50 4.22
C ALA A 114 -4.20 2.23 3.01
N SER A 115 -2.92 2.56 3.07
CA SER A 115 -2.18 3.16 1.96
C SER A 115 -0.99 2.31 1.58
N LEU A 116 -1.02 1.70 0.40
CA LEU A 116 0.03 0.84 -0.15
C LEU A 116 0.45 -0.32 0.79
N ALA A 117 -0.54 -0.99 1.36
CA ALA A 117 -0.36 -2.18 2.18
C ALA A 117 -0.96 -3.43 1.55
N THR A 118 -2.15 -3.32 0.96
CA THR A 118 -2.95 -4.47 0.53
C THR A 118 -2.43 -5.18 -0.71
N GLN A 119 -1.57 -4.54 -1.52
CA GLN A 119 -0.89 -5.19 -2.64
C GLN A 119 0.06 -6.33 -2.24
N TRP A 120 0.33 -6.49 -0.96
CA TRP A 120 1.13 -7.57 -0.40
C TRP A 120 0.29 -8.78 0.03
N PHE A 121 -1.03 -8.65 -0.02
CA PHE A 121 -1.94 -9.71 0.36
C PHE A 121 -2.01 -10.80 -0.72
N THR A 122 -2.31 -12.00 -0.29
CA THR A 122 -2.51 -13.15 -1.19
C THR A 122 -3.87 -13.07 -1.88
N ASP A 123 -4.89 -12.65 -1.12
CA ASP A 123 -6.26 -12.44 -1.62
C ASP A 123 -6.79 -11.09 -1.11
N GLU A 124 -6.38 -10.03 -1.81
CA GLU A 124 -6.76 -8.65 -1.48
C GLU A 124 -8.28 -8.44 -1.51
N PRO A 125 -9.05 -8.89 -2.53
CA PRO A 125 -10.50 -8.76 -2.53
C PRO A 125 -11.19 -9.42 -1.32
N ALA A 126 -10.78 -10.63 -0.96
CA ALA A 126 -11.36 -11.32 0.19
C ALA A 126 -11.03 -10.61 1.51
N ALA A 127 -9.82 -10.09 1.66
CA ALA A 127 -9.43 -9.31 2.84
C ALA A 127 -10.28 -8.03 2.97
N LEU A 128 -10.43 -7.26 1.89
CA LEU A 128 -11.25 -6.06 1.88
C LEU A 128 -12.73 -6.35 2.13
N GLY A 129 -13.23 -7.50 1.66
CA GLY A 129 -14.56 -7.98 1.98
C GLY A 129 -14.78 -8.18 3.48
N ARG A 130 -13.80 -8.82 4.17
CA ARG A 130 -13.84 -9.00 5.64
C ARG A 130 -13.74 -7.68 6.40
N TRP A 131 -12.99 -6.68 5.92
CA TRP A 131 -12.87 -5.39 6.58
C TRP A 131 -14.21 -4.65 6.67
N ARG A 132 -15.15 -4.92 5.76
CA ARG A 132 -16.52 -4.38 5.84
C ARG A 132 -17.28 -4.86 7.06
N GLU A 133 -16.96 -6.06 7.58
CA GLU A 133 -17.58 -6.61 8.80
C GLU A 133 -17.11 -5.88 10.06
N TRP A 134 -16.00 -5.17 9.99
CA TRP A 134 -15.47 -4.39 11.11
C TRP A 134 -16.05 -2.98 11.20
N LEU A 135 -16.85 -2.58 10.21
CA LEU A 135 -17.41 -1.24 10.14
C LEU A 135 -18.62 -1.03 11.05
N SER A 136 -18.77 0.19 11.56
CA SER A 136 -20.04 0.70 12.04
C SER A 136 -21.06 0.81 10.88
N PRO A 137 -22.36 0.91 11.15
CA PRO A 137 -23.40 0.93 10.09
C PRO A 137 -23.19 2.00 9.01
N GLN A 138 -22.55 3.11 9.34
CA GLN A 138 -22.21 4.19 8.39
C GLN A 138 -20.70 4.28 8.14
N GLY A 139 -19.96 3.23 8.47
CA GLY A 139 -18.52 3.20 8.35
C GLY A 139 -18.04 3.00 6.91
N HIS A 140 -16.79 3.37 6.69
CA HIS A 140 -16.13 3.35 5.39
C HIS A 140 -14.82 2.55 5.42
N VAL A 141 -14.56 1.78 4.37
CA VAL A 141 -13.21 1.28 4.05
C VAL A 141 -12.64 2.13 2.94
N MET A 142 -11.46 2.70 3.14
CA MET A 142 -10.76 3.50 2.14
C MET A 142 -9.34 2.97 1.94
N VAL A 143 -9.05 2.47 0.74
CA VAL A 143 -7.77 1.83 0.44
C VAL A 143 -7.16 2.41 -0.84
N ALA A 144 -5.88 2.75 -0.78
CA ALA A 144 -5.06 2.96 -1.96
C ALA A 144 -4.08 1.79 -2.12
N THR A 145 -4.20 1.08 -3.23
CA THR A 145 -3.37 -0.07 -3.61
C THR A 145 -2.74 0.10 -4.97
N LEU A 146 -1.86 -0.82 -5.38
CA LEU A 146 -1.21 -0.78 -6.69
C LEU A 146 -1.90 -1.73 -7.68
N GLY A 147 -2.02 -1.26 -8.91
CA GLY A 147 -2.58 -2.02 -10.01
C GLY A 147 -1.55 -2.58 -11.00
N PRO A 148 -2.03 -3.39 -11.97
CA PRO A 148 -1.18 -4.08 -12.96
C PRO A 148 -0.38 -3.13 -13.87
N GLY A 149 -0.77 -1.86 -14.01
CA GLY A 149 -0.02 -0.83 -14.74
C GLY A 149 1.26 -0.34 -14.04
N THR A 150 1.49 -0.70 -12.76
CA THR A 150 2.66 -0.28 -11.98
C THR A 150 3.95 -0.80 -12.61
N PHE A 151 4.97 0.08 -12.71
CA PHE A 151 6.29 -0.21 -13.32
C PHE A 151 6.22 -0.62 -14.81
N ALA A 152 5.31 -0.01 -15.56
CA ALA A 152 5.16 -0.32 -17.00
C ALA A 152 6.47 -0.17 -17.77
N GLU A 153 7.25 0.87 -17.50
CA GLU A 153 8.52 1.17 -18.16
C GLU A 153 9.59 0.11 -17.81
N TRP A 154 9.62 -0.36 -16.57
CA TRP A 154 10.52 -1.42 -16.13
C TRP A 154 10.18 -2.76 -16.78
N ARG A 155 8.87 -3.08 -16.87
CA ARG A 155 8.40 -4.28 -17.58
C ARG A 155 8.71 -4.23 -19.06
N GLU A 156 8.53 -3.08 -19.70
CA GLU A 156 8.85 -2.88 -21.10
C GLU A 156 10.36 -3.05 -21.36
N ALA A 157 11.21 -2.53 -20.47
CA ALA A 157 12.66 -2.71 -20.56
C ALA A 157 13.06 -4.20 -20.50
N HIS A 158 12.39 -5.00 -19.65
CA HIS A 158 12.61 -6.46 -19.60
C HIS A 158 12.10 -7.16 -20.86
N ARG A 159 10.92 -6.78 -21.33
CA ARG A 159 10.31 -7.35 -22.53
C ARG A 159 11.22 -7.17 -23.76
N LYS A 160 11.88 -6.03 -23.91
CA LYS A 160 12.85 -5.77 -24.99
C LYS A 160 14.05 -6.73 -24.98
N GLU A 161 14.38 -7.27 -23.82
CA GLU A 161 15.45 -8.26 -23.64
C GLU A 161 14.94 -9.71 -23.61
N GLY A 162 13.64 -9.95 -23.82
CA GLY A 162 13.04 -11.28 -23.68
C GLY A 162 13.09 -11.83 -22.24
N LEU A 163 13.12 -10.93 -21.24
CA LEU A 163 13.25 -11.27 -19.83
C LEU A 163 11.94 -11.02 -19.08
N THR A 164 11.73 -11.79 -18.00
CA THR A 164 10.61 -11.59 -17.08
C THR A 164 11.04 -10.67 -15.95
N PRO A 165 10.32 -9.56 -15.68
CA PRO A 165 10.60 -8.71 -14.54
C PRO A 165 10.22 -9.42 -13.24
N GLY A 166 10.99 -9.23 -12.17
CA GLY A 166 10.70 -9.76 -10.84
C GLY A 166 9.70 -8.90 -10.05
N THR A 167 8.69 -8.35 -10.72
CA THR A 167 7.66 -7.50 -10.09
C THR A 167 6.53 -8.34 -9.53
N LEU A 168 5.83 -7.80 -8.51
CA LEU A 168 4.58 -8.37 -8.00
C LEU A 168 3.53 -8.54 -9.08
N SER A 169 2.66 -9.55 -8.93
CA SER A 169 1.38 -9.61 -9.60
C SER A 169 0.38 -8.83 -8.77
N PHE A 170 -0.18 -7.77 -9.32
CA PHE A 170 -1.16 -6.94 -8.63
C PHE A 170 -2.58 -7.40 -8.98
N THR A 171 -3.51 -7.18 -8.05
CA THR A 171 -4.94 -7.41 -8.25
C THR A 171 -5.45 -6.62 -9.46
N SER A 172 -6.30 -7.22 -10.27
CA SER A 172 -6.85 -6.52 -11.43
C SER A 172 -7.91 -5.49 -11.03
N PRO A 173 -8.06 -4.39 -11.80
CA PRO A 173 -9.14 -3.43 -11.55
C PRO A 173 -10.53 -4.09 -11.54
N ALA A 174 -10.76 -5.09 -12.39
CA ALA A 174 -12.03 -5.81 -12.45
C ALA A 174 -12.33 -6.59 -11.16
N ALA A 175 -11.32 -7.22 -10.56
CA ALA A 175 -11.49 -7.96 -9.32
C ALA A 175 -11.83 -7.02 -8.14
N LEU A 176 -11.20 -5.85 -8.07
CA LEU A 176 -11.52 -4.85 -7.05
C LEU A 176 -12.87 -4.16 -7.31
N ALA A 177 -13.20 -3.85 -8.56
CA ALA A 177 -14.50 -3.28 -8.91
C ALA A 177 -15.67 -4.22 -8.54
N ALA A 178 -15.46 -5.53 -8.59
CA ALA A 178 -16.48 -6.51 -8.23
C ALA A 178 -16.88 -6.45 -6.75
N ILE A 179 -15.99 -6.00 -5.86
CA ILE A 179 -16.28 -5.85 -4.42
C ILE A 179 -16.69 -4.43 -4.03
N THR A 180 -16.65 -3.47 -4.96
CA THR A 180 -17.03 -2.06 -4.76
C THR A 180 -18.22 -1.66 -5.65
N PRO A 181 -19.35 -2.37 -5.62
CA PRO A 181 -20.44 -2.17 -6.59
C PRO A 181 -21.13 -0.81 -6.45
N ALA A 182 -21.07 -0.18 -5.30
CA ALA A 182 -21.73 1.10 -5.02
C ALA A 182 -20.89 2.32 -5.41
N GLU A 183 -19.57 2.17 -5.49
CA GLU A 183 -18.66 3.27 -5.79
C GLU A 183 -17.68 2.85 -6.90
N PRO A 184 -17.46 3.70 -7.90
CA PRO A 184 -16.54 3.36 -8.98
C PRO A 184 -15.10 3.32 -8.47
N LEU A 185 -14.39 2.25 -8.83
CA LEU A 185 -12.95 2.15 -8.60
C LEU A 185 -12.24 3.31 -9.31
N ARG A 186 -11.49 4.11 -8.56
CA ARG A 186 -10.67 5.18 -9.14
C ARG A 186 -9.28 4.66 -9.44
N VAL A 187 -8.82 4.94 -10.66
CA VAL A 187 -7.47 4.56 -11.12
C VAL A 187 -6.73 5.82 -11.55
N GLN A 188 -5.54 6.02 -11.01
CA GLN A 188 -4.67 7.13 -11.37
C GLN A 188 -3.22 6.68 -11.52
N THR A 189 -2.44 7.39 -12.32
CA THR A 189 -1.01 7.10 -12.47
C THR A 189 -0.19 8.18 -11.77
N VAL A 190 0.63 7.75 -10.81
CA VAL A 190 1.68 8.57 -10.20
C VAL A 190 3.01 8.20 -10.88
N ARG A 191 3.78 9.21 -11.31
CA ARG A 191 5.07 9.00 -11.97
C ARG A 191 6.20 9.55 -11.14
N GLU A 192 7.26 8.78 -11.02
CA GLU A 192 8.49 9.21 -10.38
C GLU A 192 9.65 9.10 -11.37
N ARG A 193 10.36 10.22 -11.55
CA ARG A 193 11.58 10.26 -12.36
C ARG A 193 12.79 10.01 -11.46
N HIS A 194 13.66 9.14 -11.90
CA HIS A 194 14.94 8.83 -11.28
C HIS A 194 16.09 9.41 -12.11
N ALA A 195 17.26 9.60 -11.51
CA ALA A 195 18.44 10.08 -12.21
C ALA A 195 18.89 9.09 -13.29
N ASP A 196 18.81 7.80 -12.96
CA ASP A 196 19.17 6.66 -13.82
C ASP A 196 18.46 5.38 -13.32
N GLY A 197 18.66 4.28 -14.02
CA GLY A 197 18.08 2.99 -13.62
C GLY A 197 18.65 2.44 -12.31
N ALA A 198 19.90 2.75 -11.98
CA ALA A 198 20.50 2.34 -10.72
C ALA A 198 19.88 3.10 -9.53
N ALA A 199 19.54 4.38 -9.71
CA ALA A 199 18.82 5.18 -8.72
C ALA A 199 17.42 4.62 -8.46
N PHE A 200 16.70 4.18 -9.51
CA PHE A 200 15.43 3.47 -9.37
C PHE A 200 15.57 2.20 -8.52
N LEU A 201 16.56 1.35 -8.81
CA LEU A 201 16.78 0.13 -8.03
C LEU A 201 17.17 0.41 -6.57
N ARG A 202 17.95 1.48 -6.33
CA ARG A 202 18.27 1.92 -4.95
C ARG A 202 17.02 2.38 -4.22
N ALA A 203 16.14 3.14 -4.88
CA ALA A 203 14.87 3.58 -4.30
C ALA A 203 13.99 2.39 -3.91
N LEU A 204 13.81 1.39 -4.80
CA LEU A 204 13.06 0.18 -4.48
C LEU A 204 13.63 -0.59 -3.28
N ARG A 205 14.95 -0.71 -3.19
CA ARG A 205 15.61 -1.32 -2.02
C ARG A 205 15.36 -0.51 -0.76
N GLY A 206 15.45 0.82 -0.85
CA GLY A 206 15.28 1.73 0.28
C GLY A 206 13.89 1.67 0.92
N ILE A 207 12.86 1.32 0.15
CA ILE A 207 11.49 1.12 0.66
C ILE A 207 11.13 -0.35 0.92
N GLY A 208 12.09 -1.28 0.87
CA GLY A 208 11.82 -2.70 1.07
C GLY A 208 11.05 -3.39 -0.07
N ALA A 209 10.75 -2.70 -1.18
CA ALA A 209 9.94 -3.22 -2.29
C ALA A 209 10.76 -4.03 -3.32
N HIS A 210 11.95 -4.47 -2.96
CA HIS A 210 12.85 -5.26 -3.82
C HIS A 210 12.66 -6.78 -3.66
N THR A 211 11.77 -7.21 -2.79
CA THR A 211 11.49 -8.63 -2.57
C THR A 211 10.73 -9.18 -3.79
N ALA A 212 11.46 -9.87 -4.66
CA ALA A 212 10.85 -10.62 -5.75
C ALA A 212 10.04 -11.78 -5.15
N ILE A 213 8.75 -11.81 -5.44
CA ILE A 213 7.89 -12.92 -5.00
C ILE A 213 8.05 -14.08 -5.99
N GLY A 214 8.24 -15.28 -5.45
CA GLY A 214 8.33 -16.51 -6.22
C GLY A 214 9.76 -16.88 -6.63
N GLN A 215 9.87 -17.74 -7.65
CA GLN A 215 11.14 -18.28 -8.16
C GLN A 215 11.87 -17.33 -9.14
N HIS A 216 11.78 -16.01 -8.94
CA HIS A 216 12.52 -15.08 -9.82
C HIS A 216 14.02 -15.29 -9.66
N ARG A 217 14.69 -15.64 -10.75
CA ARG A 217 16.17 -15.75 -10.79
C ARG A 217 16.77 -14.36 -11.00
N PRO A 218 17.75 -13.96 -10.18
CA PRO A 218 18.47 -12.72 -10.40
C PRO A 218 19.06 -12.66 -11.80
N LEU A 219 18.98 -11.51 -12.43
CA LEU A 219 19.59 -11.30 -13.75
C LEU A 219 21.12 -11.37 -13.65
N SER A 220 21.76 -11.89 -14.70
CA SER A 220 23.21 -11.74 -14.84
C SER A 220 23.58 -10.23 -14.92
N PRO A 221 24.78 -9.83 -14.50
CA PRO A 221 25.21 -8.43 -14.57
C PRO A 221 25.11 -7.83 -15.98
N GLY A 222 25.34 -8.64 -17.02
CA GLY A 222 25.20 -8.21 -18.41
C GLY A 222 23.75 -7.95 -18.81
N ALA A 223 22.84 -8.86 -18.46
CA ALA A 223 21.41 -8.71 -18.73
C ALA A 223 20.84 -7.49 -17.98
N LEU A 224 21.19 -7.32 -16.69
CA LEU A 224 20.75 -6.16 -15.92
C LEU A 224 21.22 -4.85 -16.57
N ARG A 225 22.47 -4.74 -17.01
CA ARG A 225 22.95 -3.53 -17.69
C ARG A 225 22.16 -3.21 -18.97
N ARG A 226 21.72 -4.22 -19.72
CA ARG A 226 20.91 -3.98 -20.93
C ARG A 226 19.50 -3.52 -20.56
N VAL A 227 18.87 -4.14 -19.55
CA VAL A 227 17.57 -3.71 -19.04
C VAL A 227 17.61 -2.26 -18.53
N LEU A 228 18.65 -1.90 -17.77
CA LEU A 228 18.83 -0.53 -17.27
C LEU A 228 18.94 0.49 -18.42
N ARG A 229 19.71 0.19 -19.49
CA ARG A 229 19.79 1.05 -20.66
C ARG A 229 18.43 1.26 -21.35
N HIS A 230 17.61 0.20 -21.46
CA HIS A 230 16.26 0.32 -22.01
C HIS A 230 15.35 1.16 -21.11
N PHE A 231 15.42 0.98 -19.79
CA PHE A 231 14.67 1.80 -18.83
C PHE A 231 15.09 3.27 -18.90
N GLU A 232 16.37 3.56 -19.01
CA GLU A 232 16.93 4.91 -19.18
C GLU A 232 16.49 5.54 -20.50
N ALA A 233 16.48 4.77 -21.59
CA ALA A 233 15.96 5.23 -22.88
C ALA A 233 14.46 5.58 -22.84
N LEU A 234 13.69 5.02 -21.90
CA LEU A 234 12.31 5.38 -21.61
C LEU A 234 12.19 6.59 -20.65
N GLY A 235 13.31 7.24 -20.33
CA GLY A 235 13.36 8.46 -19.53
C GLY A 235 13.54 8.26 -18.04
N SER A 236 13.96 7.07 -17.59
CA SER A 236 14.17 6.72 -16.16
C SER A 236 12.95 7.06 -15.29
N VAL A 237 11.75 6.82 -15.81
CA VAL A 237 10.49 7.06 -15.12
C VAL A 237 9.93 5.73 -14.63
N ALA A 238 9.45 5.70 -13.40
CA ALA A 238 8.67 4.62 -12.84
C ALA A 238 7.22 5.09 -12.66
N SER A 239 6.28 4.44 -13.35
CA SER A 239 4.85 4.68 -13.20
C SER A 239 4.28 3.75 -12.13
N TYR A 240 3.43 4.31 -11.27
CA TYR A 240 2.65 3.59 -10.27
C TYR A 240 1.18 3.76 -10.62
N GLU A 241 0.52 2.68 -11.01
CA GLU A 241 -0.93 2.67 -11.17
C GLU A 241 -1.54 2.51 -9.78
N VAL A 242 -2.20 3.55 -9.31
CA VAL A 242 -2.83 3.58 -7.98
C VAL A 242 -4.32 3.40 -8.15
N MET A 243 -4.85 2.40 -7.48
CA MET A 243 -6.28 2.11 -7.42
C MET A 243 -6.81 2.49 -6.04
N THR A 244 -7.83 3.34 -6.00
CA THR A 244 -8.52 3.70 -4.76
C THR A 244 -9.86 3.00 -4.69
N CYS A 245 -10.02 2.18 -3.64
CA CYS A 245 -11.24 1.43 -3.34
C CYS A 245 -11.98 2.13 -2.20
N HIS A 246 -13.29 2.31 -2.37
CA HIS A 246 -14.19 2.76 -1.33
C HIS A 246 -15.28 1.71 -1.11
N LEU A 247 -15.38 1.17 0.09
CA LEU A 247 -16.46 0.25 0.48
C LEU A 247 -17.18 0.80 1.71
N THR A 248 -18.46 0.50 1.80
CA THR A 248 -19.30 0.81 2.95
C THR A 248 -19.73 -0.48 3.65
N HIS A 249 -20.30 -0.37 4.82
CA HIS A 249 -20.91 -1.49 5.52
C HIS A 249 -21.84 -2.26 4.57
N ALA A 250 -21.82 -3.59 4.62
CA ALA A 250 -22.75 -4.40 3.85
C ALA A 250 -24.15 -4.12 4.38
N SER A 251 -24.92 -3.32 3.65
CA SER A 251 -26.37 -3.23 3.91
C SER A 251 -26.90 -4.65 3.76
N GLY A 252 -27.35 -5.26 4.84
CA GLY A 252 -28.04 -6.53 4.77
C GLY A 252 -29.20 -6.36 3.80
N SER A 253 -29.25 -7.21 2.76
CA SER A 253 -30.46 -7.38 1.97
C SER A 253 -31.56 -7.78 2.97
N ALA A 254 -32.48 -6.84 3.24
CA ALA A 254 -33.68 -7.10 3.98
C ALA A 254 -34.61 -8.00 3.17
#